data_da941da5b777d389ca9aadbe219c86f2
#
_entry.id   da941da5b777d389ca9aadbe219c86f2
#
_cell.length_a   1.000
_cell.length_b   1.000
_cell.length_c   1.000
_cell.angle_alpha   90.00
_cell.angle_beta   90.00
_cell.angle_gamma   90.00
#
_symmetry.space_group_name_H-M   'P 1'
#
loop_
_entity.id
_entity.type
_entity.pdbx_description
1 polymer ?
#
loop_
_entity_poly.entity_id
_entity_poly.type
_entity_poly.pdbx_seq_one_letter_code
_entity_poly.pdbx_strand_id
1 'polypeptide(L)'
;MQAAHRVLVDLGQVLASFHDCIVLVGGWVPDLLIPDAEPRHIGSIDVDLALDATRLNDGRYAELLKLLLVTGRYRKGDKSFQLVTDVPLGDGETAVRVEVEFLAPSEVRMQKNNPKLVADFRVLQFPACEAAFQAPVDKEIAGKMISGAENHVRLRVASLPDFAIMKAHAIGARDKPKDVYDLCYCLDTYPGGIGALADEWRRRRHEPLIAEAMRILGQKFASVEHYGPRQLAVFHDAQGADLDAIHVRRAYELVQKLLSSV
;
A
#
# COMPACT_ATOMS: atom_id res chain seq x y z
N MET A 1 5.35 13.58 -1.53
CA MET A 1 5.48 12.76 -2.75
C MET A 1 6.95 12.64 -3.21
N GLN A 2 7.63 13.72 -3.61
CA GLN A 2 9.00 13.64 -4.15
C GLN A 2 10.00 12.94 -3.22
N ALA A 3 9.99 13.22 -1.91
CA ALA A 3 10.84 12.57 -0.93
C ALA A 3 10.61 11.04 -0.89
N ALA A 4 9.34 10.63 -0.81
CA ALA A 4 9.00 9.21 -0.76
C ALA A 4 9.30 8.49 -2.10
N HIS A 5 9.21 9.17 -3.24
CA HIS A 5 9.67 8.62 -4.53
C HIS A 5 11.18 8.35 -4.53
N ARG A 6 12.00 9.25 -3.96
CA ARG A 6 13.45 9.00 -3.78
C ARG A 6 13.70 7.78 -2.90
N VAL A 7 12.88 7.59 -1.86
CA VAL A 7 12.96 6.40 -0.99
C VAL A 7 12.60 5.14 -1.76
N LEU A 8 11.58 5.15 -2.63
CA LEU A 8 11.25 4.00 -3.48
C LEU A 8 12.42 3.58 -4.38
N VAL A 9 13.07 4.55 -5.04
CA VAL A 9 14.23 4.26 -5.89
C VAL A 9 15.41 3.73 -5.06
N ASP A 10 15.66 4.30 -3.89
CA ASP A 10 16.71 3.86 -2.97
C ASP A 10 16.46 2.44 -2.44
N LEU A 11 15.21 2.14 -2.03
CA LEU A 11 14.80 0.81 -1.58
C LEU A 11 14.93 -0.24 -2.69
N GLY A 12 14.52 0.09 -3.91
CA GLY A 12 14.65 -0.80 -5.06
C GLY A 12 16.10 -1.19 -5.32
N GLN A 13 17.05 -0.26 -5.15
CA GLN A 13 18.48 -0.53 -5.24
C GLN A 13 18.99 -1.38 -4.08
N VAL A 14 18.70 -0.98 -2.84
CA VAL A 14 19.22 -1.66 -1.64
C VAL A 14 18.65 -3.07 -1.50
N LEU A 15 17.38 -3.24 -1.84
CA LEU A 15 16.65 -4.50 -1.68
C LEU A 15 16.56 -5.34 -2.96
N ALA A 16 17.37 -5.06 -3.97
CA ALA A 16 17.33 -5.78 -5.26
C ALA A 16 17.48 -7.30 -5.10
N SER A 17 18.29 -7.77 -4.15
CA SER A 17 18.46 -9.21 -3.85
C SER A 17 17.25 -9.86 -3.13
N PHE A 18 16.27 -9.06 -2.71
CA PHE A 18 15.02 -9.48 -2.07
C PHE A 18 13.79 -9.27 -2.94
N HIS A 19 14.00 -8.94 -4.22
CA HIS A 19 12.91 -8.66 -5.16
C HIS A 19 11.83 -9.77 -5.20
N ASP A 20 12.24 -11.03 -5.06
CA ASP A 20 11.36 -12.20 -5.09
C ASP A 20 10.41 -12.31 -3.89
N CYS A 21 10.71 -11.66 -2.77
CA CYS A 21 9.99 -11.79 -1.51
C CYS A 21 9.45 -10.47 -0.93
N ILE A 22 9.52 -9.38 -1.70
CA ILE A 22 8.99 -8.07 -1.30
C ILE A 22 8.00 -7.59 -2.36
N VAL A 23 6.87 -7.03 -1.91
CA VAL A 23 5.88 -6.38 -2.77
C VAL A 23 5.53 -5.02 -2.19
N LEU A 24 5.63 -3.98 -3.01
CA LEU A 24 5.16 -2.64 -2.66
C LEU A 24 3.62 -2.64 -2.60
N VAL A 25 3.09 -2.12 -1.51
CA VAL A 25 1.66 -2.01 -1.24
C VAL A 25 1.30 -0.58 -0.84
N GLY A 26 0.10 -0.36 -0.33
CA GLY A 26 -0.32 0.96 0.17
C GLY A 26 -0.59 1.98 -0.92
N GLY A 27 -0.55 3.26 -0.58
CA GLY A 27 -0.99 4.36 -1.44
C GLY A 27 -0.14 4.62 -2.68
N TRP A 28 0.99 3.94 -2.85
CA TRP A 28 1.81 4.00 -4.07
C TRP A 28 1.29 3.11 -5.20
N VAL A 29 0.48 2.10 -4.90
CA VAL A 29 -0.03 1.17 -5.90
C VAL A 29 -0.82 1.88 -7.01
N PRO A 30 -1.87 2.68 -6.73
CA PRO A 30 -2.59 3.37 -7.79
C PRO A 30 -1.73 4.45 -8.49
N ASP A 31 -0.86 5.17 -7.79
CA ASP A 31 0.02 6.18 -8.43
C ASP A 31 0.98 5.55 -9.46
N LEU A 32 1.47 4.34 -9.19
CA LEU A 32 2.38 3.63 -10.09
C LEU A 32 1.68 2.87 -11.20
N LEU A 33 0.50 2.30 -10.94
CA LEU A 33 -0.18 1.43 -11.90
C LEU A 33 -1.20 2.16 -12.77
N ILE A 34 -1.67 3.34 -12.34
CA ILE A 34 -2.63 4.19 -13.09
C ILE A 34 -2.07 5.63 -13.19
N PRO A 35 -0.84 5.81 -13.72
CA PRO A 35 -0.16 7.11 -13.69
C PRO A 35 -0.86 8.19 -14.52
N ASP A 36 -1.65 7.78 -15.53
CA ASP A 36 -2.34 8.68 -16.48
C ASP A 36 -3.78 8.98 -16.09
N ALA A 37 -4.24 8.51 -14.91
CA ALA A 37 -5.59 8.82 -14.44
C ALA A 37 -5.76 10.31 -14.10
N GLU A 38 -6.92 10.86 -14.43
CA GLU A 38 -7.29 12.24 -14.11
C GLU A 38 -8.54 12.26 -13.20
N PRO A 39 -8.46 12.89 -12.01
CA PRO A 39 -7.25 13.43 -11.39
C PRO A 39 -6.27 12.34 -10.97
N ARG A 40 -4.98 12.67 -10.84
CA ARG A 40 -3.99 11.73 -10.32
C ARG A 40 -4.28 11.36 -8.86
N HIS A 41 -3.87 10.15 -8.49
CA HIS A 41 -3.92 9.72 -7.10
C HIS A 41 -3.08 10.64 -6.21
N ILE A 42 -3.57 10.93 -5.00
CA ILE A 42 -2.86 11.81 -4.04
C ILE A 42 -1.50 11.22 -3.61
N GLY A 43 -1.30 9.92 -3.80
CA GLY A 43 -0.09 9.20 -3.43
C GLY A 43 0.03 8.93 -1.93
N SER A 44 1.26 8.66 -1.48
CA SER A 44 1.61 8.50 -0.07
C SER A 44 2.96 9.13 0.21
N ILE A 45 3.15 9.62 1.44
CA ILE A 45 4.46 9.99 1.98
C ILE A 45 5.16 8.80 2.65
N ASP A 46 4.40 7.74 2.96
CA ASP A 46 4.89 6.50 3.55
C ASP A 46 5.15 5.47 2.46
N VAL A 47 6.06 4.53 2.70
CA VAL A 47 6.34 3.39 1.83
C VAL A 47 6.01 2.11 2.57
N ASP A 48 5.03 1.37 2.08
CA ASP A 48 4.57 0.11 2.68
C ASP A 48 5.11 -1.08 1.88
N LEU A 49 5.84 -1.99 2.52
CA LEU A 49 6.41 -3.20 1.93
C LEU A 49 5.81 -4.44 2.55
N ALA A 50 5.08 -5.22 1.76
CA ALA A 50 4.63 -6.55 2.14
C ALA A 50 5.78 -7.56 1.99
N LEU A 51 5.99 -8.37 3.01
CA LEU A 51 7.04 -9.38 3.08
C LEU A 51 6.44 -10.78 2.94
N ASP A 52 6.92 -11.54 1.94
CA ASP A 52 6.56 -12.95 1.79
C ASP A 52 7.31 -13.79 2.85
N ALA A 53 6.64 -14.04 3.95
CA ALA A 53 7.22 -14.77 5.07
C ALA A 53 7.53 -16.26 4.75
N THR A 54 6.99 -16.82 3.66
CA THR A 54 7.32 -18.17 3.22
C THR A 54 8.67 -18.22 2.52
N ARG A 55 9.06 -17.12 1.86
CA ARG A 55 10.34 -16.96 1.17
C ARG A 55 11.39 -16.24 2.02
N LEU A 56 10.96 -15.38 2.93
CA LEU A 56 11.78 -14.70 3.93
C LEU A 56 11.82 -15.51 5.22
N ASN A 57 12.76 -16.48 5.30
CA ASN A 57 13.09 -17.08 6.59
C ASN A 57 13.75 -16.04 7.51
N ASP A 58 13.87 -16.35 8.80
CA ASP A 58 14.38 -15.43 9.82
C ASP A 58 15.77 -14.84 9.46
N GLY A 59 16.64 -15.63 8.81
CA GLY A 59 17.97 -15.19 8.39
C GLY A 59 17.91 -14.14 7.29
N ARG A 60 17.12 -14.35 6.25
CA ARG A 60 16.94 -13.39 5.14
C ARG A 60 16.26 -12.10 5.60
N TYR A 61 15.30 -12.18 6.51
CA TYR A 61 14.68 -10.98 7.07
C TYR A 61 15.67 -10.13 7.87
N ALA A 62 16.48 -10.78 8.71
CA ALA A 62 17.54 -10.11 9.45
C ALA A 62 18.57 -9.45 8.52
N GLU A 63 18.92 -10.11 7.41
CA GLU A 63 19.82 -9.59 6.39
C GLU A 63 19.20 -8.35 5.69
N LEU A 64 17.93 -8.40 5.31
CA LEU A 64 17.21 -7.28 4.73
C LEU A 64 17.28 -6.04 5.63
N LEU A 65 16.93 -6.17 6.90
CA LEU A 65 17.01 -5.07 7.85
C LEU A 65 18.45 -4.56 8.05
N LYS A 66 19.42 -5.48 8.13
CA LYS A 66 20.83 -5.14 8.24
C LYS A 66 21.32 -4.33 7.04
N LEU A 67 20.95 -4.72 5.82
CA LEU A 67 21.31 -3.99 4.60
C LEU A 67 20.80 -2.55 4.65
N LEU A 68 19.55 -2.32 5.05
CA LEU A 68 18.99 -0.97 5.17
C LEU A 68 19.73 -0.16 6.24
N LEU A 69 19.93 -0.72 7.43
CA LEU A 69 20.57 -0.02 8.55
C LEU A 69 22.05 0.30 8.29
N VAL A 70 22.79 -0.60 7.63
CA VAL A 70 24.22 -0.40 7.31
C VAL A 70 24.43 0.76 6.32
N THR A 71 23.43 1.10 5.51
CA THR A 71 23.52 2.30 4.65
C THR A 71 23.68 3.60 5.44
N GLY A 72 23.32 3.60 6.73
CA GLY A 72 23.26 4.79 7.58
C GLY A 72 22.16 5.77 7.25
N ARG A 73 21.37 5.52 6.18
CA ARG A 73 20.26 6.37 5.76
C ARG A 73 18.96 6.06 6.51
N TYR A 74 18.78 4.79 6.86
CA TYR A 74 17.58 4.32 7.57
C TYR A 74 17.88 4.11 9.05
N ARG A 75 16.94 4.47 9.90
CA ARG A 75 16.97 4.22 11.33
C ARG A 75 15.63 3.71 11.83
N LYS A 76 15.60 3.08 13.00
CA LYS A 76 14.36 2.63 13.62
C LYS A 76 13.42 3.82 13.84
N GLY A 77 12.16 3.67 13.48
CA GLY A 77 11.09 4.63 13.75
C GLY A 77 10.47 4.45 15.13
N ASP A 78 9.38 5.15 15.37
CA ASP A 78 8.67 5.12 16.66
C ASP A 78 7.86 3.83 16.86
N LYS A 79 7.42 3.21 15.73
CA LYS A 79 6.73 1.92 15.73
C LYS A 79 7.72 0.77 15.53
N SER A 80 7.44 -0.40 16.14
CA SER A 80 8.33 -1.57 16.07
C SER A 80 8.48 -2.18 14.66
N PHE A 81 7.62 -1.83 13.72
CA PHE A 81 7.60 -2.32 12.33
C PHE A 81 8.00 -1.25 11.31
N GLN A 82 8.60 -0.16 11.76
CA GLN A 82 8.85 1.04 10.96
C GLN A 82 10.34 1.41 10.98
N LEU A 83 10.89 1.66 9.81
CA LEU A 83 12.11 2.43 9.63
C LEU A 83 11.74 3.85 9.18
N VAL A 84 12.62 4.80 9.43
CA VAL A 84 12.49 6.18 8.98
C VAL A 84 13.76 6.66 8.32
N THR A 85 13.60 7.57 7.37
CA THR A 85 14.69 8.28 6.72
C THR A 85 14.33 9.74 6.54
N ASP A 86 15.31 10.63 6.65
CA ASP A 86 15.13 12.06 6.37
C ASP A 86 15.72 12.37 5.00
N VAL A 87 14.88 12.83 4.08
CA VAL A 87 15.22 13.03 2.67
C VAL A 87 15.38 14.53 2.41
N PRO A 88 16.58 15.02 2.08
CA PRO A 88 16.78 16.40 1.66
C PRO A 88 16.19 16.60 0.26
N LEU A 89 15.40 17.63 0.04
CA LEU A 89 14.82 17.96 -1.28
C LEU A 89 15.64 19.00 -2.04
N GLY A 90 16.37 19.86 -1.35
CA GLY A 90 17.24 20.89 -1.90
C GLY A 90 18.27 21.39 -0.88
N ASP A 91 19.19 22.22 -1.35
CA ASP A 91 20.20 22.85 -0.47
C ASP A 91 19.52 23.86 0.47
N GLY A 92 19.67 23.63 1.78
CA GLY A 92 19.10 24.49 2.82
C GLY A 92 17.61 24.27 3.13
N GLU A 93 16.94 23.31 2.47
CA GLU A 93 15.56 22.94 2.78
C GLU A 93 15.50 21.98 3.97
N THR A 94 14.40 22.04 4.72
CA THR A 94 14.13 21.07 5.78
C THR A 94 13.92 19.70 5.17
N ALA A 95 14.67 18.70 5.66
CA ALA A 95 14.53 17.33 5.20
C ALA A 95 13.12 16.80 5.51
N VAL A 96 12.55 16.06 4.58
CA VAL A 96 11.24 15.42 4.73
C VAL A 96 11.43 14.03 5.30
N ARG A 97 10.82 13.77 6.46
CA ARG A 97 10.80 12.45 7.07
C ARG A 97 9.87 11.54 6.28
N VAL A 98 10.39 10.40 5.85
CA VAL A 98 9.65 9.33 5.16
C VAL A 98 9.68 8.08 6.02
N GLU A 99 8.52 7.46 6.19
CA GLU A 99 8.35 6.22 6.94
C GLU A 99 8.35 5.03 5.96
N VAL A 100 9.04 3.95 6.35
CA VAL A 100 9.04 2.67 5.63
C VAL A 100 8.49 1.62 6.57
N GLU A 101 7.31 1.09 6.26
CA GLU A 101 6.62 0.10 7.08
C GLU A 101 6.70 -1.29 6.46
N PHE A 102 6.90 -2.29 7.30
CA PHE A 102 7.00 -3.69 6.89
C PHE A 102 5.78 -4.46 7.37
N LEU A 103 5.05 -5.05 6.41
CA LEU A 103 3.83 -5.79 6.64
C LEU A 103 4.04 -7.29 6.34
N ALA A 104 3.32 -8.15 7.04
CA ALA A 104 3.27 -9.58 6.74
C ALA A 104 1.85 -10.12 6.96
N PRO A 105 1.50 -11.27 6.34
CA PRO A 105 0.23 -11.94 6.59
C PRO A 105 -0.01 -12.21 8.07
N SER A 106 -1.28 -12.11 8.52
CA SER A 106 -1.65 -12.23 9.93
C SER A 106 -1.34 -13.60 10.53
N GLU A 107 -1.39 -14.65 9.72
CA GLU A 107 -1.21 -16.03 10.16
C GLU A 107 0.25 -16.46 10.28
N VAL A 108 1.16 -15.65 9.75
CA VAL A 108 2.59 -15.96 9.76
C VAL A 108 3.23 -15.45 11.04
N ARG A 109 3.65 -16.39 11.89
CA ARG A 109 4.52 -16.06 13.02
C ARG A 109 5.97 -16.01 12.51
N MET A 110 6.47 -14.83 12.25
CA MET A 110 7.91 -14.63 12.11
C MET A 110 8.56 -14.94 13.47
N GLN A 111 9.43 -15.94 13.52
CA GLN A 111 10.00 -16.41 14.77
C GLN A 111 10.88 -15.35 15.42
N LYS A 112 11.07 -15.47 16.75
CA LYS A 112 11.69 -14.45 17.61
C LYS A 112 13.21 -14.24 17.43
N ASN A 113 13.85 -14.83 16.42
CA ASN A 113 15.29 -14.72 16.23
C ASN A 113 15.72 -13.46 15.49
N ASN A 114 15.36 -12.30 16.06
CA ASN A 114 15.93 -11.04 15.59
C ASN A 114 17.41 -10.98 15.96
N PRO A 115 18.34 -10.66 15.03
CA PRO A 115 19.72 -10.38 15.40
C PRO A 115 19.77 -9.25 16.43
N LYS A 116 20.75 -9.27 17.31
CA LYS A 116 20.91 -8.29 18.40
C LYS A 116 20.90 -6.82 17.95
N LEU A 117 21.16 -6.53 16.65
CA LEU A 117 21.11 -5.19 16.07
C LEU A 117 19.67 -4.70 15.77
N VAL A 118 18.70 -5.60 15.79
CA VAL A 118 17.29 -5.34 15.46
C VAL A 118 16.37 -5.94 16.53
N ALA A 119 16.87 -6.17 17.76
CA ALA A 119 16.05 -6.54 18.90
C ALA A 119 14.87 -5.54 18.96
N ASP A 120 13.66 -6.02 19.06
CA ASP A 120 12.42 -5.25 19.07
C ASP A 120 11.88 -4.75 17.70
N PHE A 121 12.55 -5.01 16.57
CA PHE A 121 11.93 -4.75 15.27
C PHE A 121 11.00 -5.92 14.90
N ARG A 122 9.76 -5.59 14.57
CA ARG A 122 8.71 -6.56 14.21
C ARG A 122 8.15 -6.19 12.84
N VAL A 123 7.36 -7.07 12.25
CA VAL A 123 6.51 -6.74 11.10
C VAL A 123 5.09 -6.44 11.59
N LEU A 124 4.40 -5.55 10.89
CA LEU A 124 2.97 -5.33 11.12
C LEU A 124 2.20 -6.49 10.50
N GLN A 125 1.55 -7.28 11.33
CA GLN A 125 0.62 -8.29 10.83
C GLN A 125 -0.65 -7.59 10.33
N PHE A 126 -0.94 -7.78 9.04
CA PHE A 126 -2.07 -7.13 8.40
C PHE A 126 -2.97 -8.16 7.72
N PRO A 127 -4.29 -8.14 8.01
CA PRO A 127 -5.25 -9.02 7.33
C PRO A 127 -5.21 -8.78 5.81
N ALA A 128 -5.29 -9.86 5.03
CA ALA A 128 -5.22 -9.84 3.57
C ALA A 128 -3.88 -9.37 2.98
N CYS A 129 -2.79 -9.28 3.76
CA CYS A 129 -1.46 -8.99 3.21
C CYS A 129 -1.02 -10.04 2.18
N GLU A 130 -1.48 -11.29 2.31
CA GLU A 130 -1.23 -12.39 1.38
C GLU A 130 -1.77 -12.12 -0.04
N ALA A 131 -2.78 -11.28 -0.19
CA ALA A 131 -3.29 -10.87 -1.50
C ALA A 131 -2.20 -10.21 -2.35
N ALA A 132 -1.30 -9.44 -1.74
CA ALA A 132 -0.21 -8.76 -2.44
C ALA A 132 0.69 -9.71 -3.25
N PHE A 133 0.75 -10.99 -2.86
CA PHE A 133 1.64 -11.98 -3.49
C PHE A 133 0.96 -12.83 -4.56
N GLN A 134 -0.34 -12.66 -4.80
CA GLN A 134 -1.10 -13.49 -5.76
C GLN A 134 -0.70 -13.17 -7.21
N ALA A 135 -0.74 -11.90 -7.59
CA ALA A 135 -0.45 -11.47 -8.94
C ALA A 135 0.29 -10.10 -8.98
N PRO A 136 1.44 -9.98 -8.29
CA PRO A 136 2.16 -8.71 -8.28
C PRO A 136 2.70 -8.36 -9.67
N VAL A 137 2.75 -7.06 -9.95
CA VAL A 137 3.21 -6.50 -11.23
C VAL A 137 4.64 -5.98 -11.06
N ASP A 138 5.54 -6.36 -11.94
CA ASP A 138 6.87 -5.75 -12.01
C ASP A 138 6.75 -4.35 -12.62
N LYS A 139 7.25 -3.35 -11.91
CA LYS A 139 7.25 -1.95 -12.33
C LYS A 139 8.67 -1.39 -12.30
N GLU A 140 9.09 -0.81 -13.42
CA GLU A 140 10.32 -0.03 -13.48
C GLU A 140 10.05 1.39 -13.00
N ILE A 141 10.92 1.88 -12.10
CA ILE A 141 10.86 3.20 -11.50
C ILE A 141 12.20 3.88 -11.72
N ALA A 142 12.17 5.08 -12.28
CA ALA A 142 13.35 5.89 -12.54
C ALA A 142 13.32 7.16 -11.69
N GLY A 143 14.46 7.62 -11.23
CA GLY A 143 14.59 8.89 -10.53
C GLY A 143 15.78 8.97 -9.59
N LYS A 144 15.80 10.04 -8.80
CA LYS A 144 16.87 10.27 -7.81
C LYS A 144 16.67 9.40 -6.58
N MET A 145 17.76 8.76 -6.14
CA MET A 145 17.85 8.15 -4.81
C MET A 145 17.96 9.22 -3.71
N ILE A 146 17.95 8.80 -2.45
CA ILE A 146 18.21 9.67 -1.29
C ILE A 146 19.56 10.37 -1.41
N SER A 147 20.56 9.68 -1.95
CA SER A 147 21.92 10.23 -2.20
C SER A 147 21.97 11.33 -3.27
N GLY A 148 20.87 11.53 -4.03
CA GLY A 148 20.82 12.44 -5.18
C GLY A 148 21.24 11.80 -6.52
N ALA A 149 21.83 10.61 -6.52
CA ALA A 149 22.19 9.91 -7.74
C ALA A 149 20.93 9.40 -8.50
N GLU A 150 20.92 9.53 -9.81
CA GLU A 150 19.87 8.96 -10.66
C GLU A 150 20.02 7.44 -10.74
N ASN A 151 18.88 6.74 -10.70
CA ASN A 151 18.87 5.29 -10.84
C ASN A 151 17.58 4.80 -11.49
N HIS A 152 17.62 3.57 -12.01
CA HIS A 152 16.49 2.81 -12.52
C HIS A 152 16.40 1.50 -11.74
N VAL A 153 15.26 1.23 -11.14
CA VAL A 153 15.04 0.07 -10.30
C VAL A 153 13.77 -0.65 -10.71
N ARG A 154 13.71 -1.95 -10.46
CA ARG A 154 12.51 -2.75 -10.62
C ARG A 154 11.95 -3.10 -9.26
N LEU A 155 10.67 -2.83 -9.05
CA LEU A 155 9.92 -3.21 -7.85
C LEU A 155 8.71 -4.07 -8.25
N ARG A 156 8.39 -5.05 -7.42
CA ARG A 156 7.10 -5.74 -7.48
C ARG A 156 6.07 -4.89 -6.75
N VAL A 157 4.94 -4.64 -7.38
CA VAL A 157 3.83 -3.84 -6.88
C VAL A 157 2.60 -4.72 -6.81
N ALA A 158 1.82 -4.64 -5.75
CA ALA A 158 0.56 -5.37 -5.67
C ALA A 158 -0.34 -5.02 -6.87
N SER A 159 -1.02 -6.00 -7.45
CA SER A 159 -1.96 -5.74 -8.53
C SER A 159 -3.13 -4.87 -8.05
N LEU A 160 -3.79 -4.14 -8.95
CA LEU A 160 -4.95 -3.33 -8.58
C LEU A 160 -6.10 -4.15 -7.97
N PRO A 161 -6.46 -5.37 -8.49
CA PRO A 161 -7.45 -6.23 -7.84
C PRO A 161 -7.07 -6.62 -6.41
N ASP A 162 -5.81 -6.98 -6.19
CA ASP A 162 -5.31 -7.38 -4.86
C ASP A 162 -5.21 -6.18 -3.91
N PHE A 163 -4.79 -5.01 -4.42
CA PHE A 163 -4.84 -3.75 -3.68
C PHE A 163 -6.27 -3.42 -3.20
N ALA A 164 -7.28 -3.58 -4.07
CA ALA A 164 -8.67 -3.34 -3.70
C ALA A 164 -9.15 -4.31 -2.61
N ILE A 165 -8.74 -5.59 -2.65
CA ILE A 165 -8.97 -6.58 -1.58
C ILE A 165 -8.34 -6.09 -0.27
N MET A 166 -7.06 -5.75 -0.30
CA MET A 166 -6.35 -5.25 0.89
C MET A 166 -7.01 -4.01 1.49
N LYS A 167 -7.47 -3.07 0.63
CA LYS A 167 -8.17 -1.86 1.10
C LYS A 167 -9.55 -2.16 1.69
N ALA A 168 -10.30 -3.10 1.13
CA ALA A 168 -11.57 -3.55 1.71
C ALA A 168 -11.35 -4.12 3.12
N HIS A 169 -10.34 -4.97 3.32
CA HIS A 169 -9.97 -5.50 4.64
C HIS A 169 -9.49 -4.41 5.61
N ALA A 170 -8.72 -3.43 5.13
CA ALA A 170 -8.29 -2.28 5.94
C ALA A 170 -9.49 -1.47 6.46
N ILE A 171 -10.48 -1.19 5.60
CA ILE A 171 -11.75 -0.52 5.95
C ILE A 171 -12.53 -1.30 7.01
N GLY A 172 -12.41 -2.62 7.01
CA GLY A 172 -13.00 -3.48 8.04
C GLY A 172 -12.28 -3.43 9.39
N ALA A 173 -10.95 -3.30 9.35
CA ALA A 173 -10.08 -3.50 10.50
C ALA A 173 -9.72 -2.21 11.26
N ARG A 174 -9.76 -1.04 10.61
CA ARG A 174 -9.34 0.23 11.21
C ARG A 174 -10.16 1.40 10.69
N ASP A 175 -10.11 2.51 11.43
CA ASP A 175 -10.75 3.76 11.07
C ASP A 175 -9.71 4.73 10.47
N LYS A 176 -9.51 4.65 9.15
CA LYS A 176 -8.60 5.53 8.40
C LYS A 176 -9.29 5.98 7.11
N PRO A 177 -9.78 7.24 7.02
CA PRO A 177 -10.51 7.76 5.86
C PRO A 177 -9.79 7.56 4.53
N LYS A 178 -8.46 7.63 4.54
CA LYS A 178 -7.63 7.39 3.35
C LYS A 178 -7.81 6.00 2.74
N ASP A 179 -8.10 4.95 3.53
CA ASP A 179 -8.32 3.62 2.97
C ASP A 179 -9.58 3.57 2.10
N VAL A 180 -10.61 4.33 2.48
CA VAL A 180 -11.82 4.50 1.66
C VAL A 180 -11.54 5.29 0.39
N TYR A 181 -10.77 6.40 0.49
CA TYR A 181 -10.36 7.16 -0.67
C TYR A 181 -9.55 6.29 -1.65
N ASP A 182 -8.55 5.57 -1.18
CA ASP A 182 -7.69 4.72 -2.00
C ASP A 182 -8.51 3.64 -2.73
N LEU A 183 -9.49 3.02 -2.04
CA LEU A 183 -10.41 2.06 -2.66
C LEU A 183 -11.28 2.72 -3.73
N CYS A 184 -12.01 3.78 -3.38
CA CYS A 184 -12.94 4.45 -4.29
C CYS A 184 -12.20 5.00 -5.52
N TYR A 185 -11.01 5.56 -5.34
CA TYR A 185 -10.15 5.97 -6.45
C TYR A 185 -9.84 4.79 -7.38
N CYS A 186 -9.40 3.68 -6.83
CA CYS A 186 -9.09 2.47 -7.61
C CYS A 186 -10.32 1.97 -8.38
N LEU A 187 -11.52 1.96 -7.77
CA LEU A 187 -12.75 1.53 -8.42
C LEU A 187 -13.16 2.47 -9.57
N ASP A 188 -13.00 3.78 -9.37
CA ASP A 188 -13.40 4.79 -10.35
C ASP A 188 -12.46 4.87 -11.56
N THR A 189 -11.17 4.65 -11.33
CA THR A 189 -10.12 4.78 -12.35
C THR A 189 -9.58 3.44 -12.85
N TYR A 190 -10.22 2.32 -12.48
CA TYR A 190 -9.74 0.99 -12.85
C TYR A 190 -9.64 0.84 -14.38
N PRO A 191 -8.48 0.39 -14.92
CA PRO A 191 -8.31 0.16 -16.35
C PRO A 191 -9.34 -0.85 -16.90
N GLY A 192 -10.10 -0.44 -17.90
CA GLY A 192 -11.22 -1.23 -18.42
C GLY A 192 -12.52 -1.10 -17.62
N GLY A 193 -12.52 -0.24 -16.57
CA GLY A 193 -13.67 0.06 -15.74
C GLY A 193 -13.99 -1.01 -14.70
N ILE A 194 -14.95 -0.70 -13.84
CA ILE A 194 -15.34 -1.54 -12.70
C ILE A 194 -15.78 -2.95 -13.09
N GLY A 195 -16.31 -3.13 -14.31
CA GLY A 195 -16.67 -4.46 -14.83
C GLY A 195 -15.45 -5.38 -14.98
N ALA A 196 -14.32 -4.84 -15.43
CA ALA A 196 -13.08 -5.61 -15.54
C ALA A 196 -12.57 -6.05 -14.16
N LEU A 197 -12.63 -5.18 -13.15
CA LEU A 197 -12.30 -5.56 -11.76
C LEU A 197 -13.27 -6.63 -11.23
N ALA A 198 -14.57 -6.47 -11.49
CA ALA A 198 -15.56 -7.45 -11.06
C ALA A 198 -15.34 -8.82 -11.70
N ASP A 199 -14.92 -8.87 -12.97
CA ASP A 199 -14.57 -10.11 -13.65
C ASP A 199 -13.34 -10.80 -13.02
N GLU A 200 -12.32 -10.01 -12.60
CA GLU A 200 -11.17 -10.55 -11.84
C GLU A 200 -11.62 -11.17 -10.51
N TRP A 201 -12.43 -10.46 -9.74
CA TRP A 201 -12.92 -10.96 -8.45
C TRP A 201 -13.87 -12.14 -8.62
N ARG A 202 -14.72 -12.14 -9.64
CA ARG A 202 -15.66 -13.24 -9.94
C ARG A 202 -14.91 -14.55 -10.25
N ARG A 203 -13.81 -14.50 -11.00
CA ARG A 203 -12.97 -15.69 -11.26
C ARG A 203 -12.38 -16.29 -9.98
N ARG A 204 -12.15 -15.45 -8.98
CA ARG A 204 -11.53 -15.80 -7.69
C ARG A 204 -12.51 -15.77 -6.52
N ARG A 205 -13.82 -15.72 -6.77
CA ARG A 205 -14.86 -15.55 -5.72
C ARG A 205 -14.88 -16.64 -4.64
N HIS A 206 -14.27 -17.79 -4.91
CA HIS A 206 -14.12 -18.88 -3.95
C HIS A 206 -13.00 -18.64 -2.93
N GLU A 207 -12.17 -17.64 -3.13
CA GLU A 207 -11.10 -17.28 -2.21
C GLU A 207 -11.68 -16.58 -0.96
N PRO A 208 -11.30 -17.00 0.26
CA PRO A 208 -11.84 -16.42 1.48
C PRO A 208 -11.65 -14.92 1.59
N LEU A 209 -10.52 -14.40 1.08
CA LEU A 209 -10.22 -12.97 1.11
C LEU A 209 -11.21 -12.13 0.29
N ILE A 210 -11.62 -12.62 -0.88
CA ILE A 210 -12.59 -11.91 -1.72
C ILE A 210 -13.98 -11.98 -1.09
N ALA A 211 -14.40 -13.16 -0.60
CA ALA A 211 -15.67 -13.31 0.09
C ALA A 211 -15.79 -12.36 1.29
N GLU A 212 -14.72 -12.26 2.08
CA GLU A 212 -14.68 -11.34 3.23
C GLU A 212 -14.63 -9.86 2.80
N ALA A 213 -13.86 -9.51 1.76
CA ALA A 213 -13.84 -8.17 1.20
C ALA A 213 -15.24 -7.72 0.75
N MET A 214 -15.95 -8.59 0.03
CA MET A 214 -17.36 -8.33 -0.40
C MET A 214 -18.28 -8.13 0.81
N ARG A 215 -18.15 -8.97 1.85
CA ARG A 215 -18.94 -8.83 3.07
C ARG A 215 -18.67 -7.50 3.77
N ILE A 216 -17.41 -7.11 3.92
CA ILE A 216 -17.02 -5.83 4.54
C ILE A 216 -17.56 -4.66 3.73
N LEU A 217 -17.37 -4.66 2.41
CA LEU A 217 -17.87 -3.60 1.54
C LEU A 217 -19.40 -3.49 1.58
N GLY A 218 -20.11 -4.62 1.57
CA GLY A 218 -21.57 -4.64 1.72
C GLY A 218 -22.04 -4.01 3.04
N GLN A 219 -21.31 -4.23 4.13
CA GLN A 219 -21.62 -3.63 5.43
C GLN A 219 -21.25 -2.14 5.50
N LYS A 220 -20.05 -1.78 5.02
CA LYS A 220 -19.51 -0.41 5.17
C LYS A 220 -20.13 0.58 4.17
N PHE A 221 -20.70 0.08 3.07
CA PHE A 221 -21.38 0.86 2.03
C PHE A 221 -22.85 0.45 1.88
N ALA A 222 -23.55 0.18 2.98
CA ALA A 222 -24.95 -0.25 2.93
C ALA A 222 -25.93 0.85 2.45
N SER A 223 -25.59 2.13 2.62
CA SER A 223 -26.33 3.28 2.07
C SER A 223 -25.34 4.44 1.80
N VAL A 224 -25.84 5.50 1.17
CA VAL A 224 -25.05 6.73 0.91
C VAL A 224 -24.61 7.39 2.23
N GLU A 225 -25.40 7.30 3.28
CA GLU A 225 -25.11 7.86 4.61
C GLU A 225 -24.28 6.91 5.49
N HIS A 226 -23.90 5.75 4.97
CA HIS A 226 -23.14 4.77 5.77
C HIS A 226 -21.66 5.14 5.91
N TYR A 227 -20.94 4.31 6.66
CA TYR A 227 -19.54 4.54 7.02
C TYR A 227 -18.65 4.87 5.82
N GLY A 228 -18.67 4.05 4.76
CA GLY A 228 -17.77 4.22 3.61
C GLY A 228 -17.91 5.58 2.93
N PRO A 229 -19.10 5.94 2.40
CA PRO A 229 -19.30 7.24 1.77
C PRO A 229 -18.99 8.43 2.68
N ARG A 230 -19.33 8.35 3.99
CA ARG A 230 -18.99 9.39 4.97
C ARG A 230 -17.47 9.54 5.16
N GLN A 231 -16.72 8.44 5.25
CA GLN A 231 -15.26 8.50 5.39
C GLN A 231 -14.58 9.10 4.16
N LEU A 232 -15.14 8.92 2.97
CA LEU A 232 -14.66 9.61 1.77
C LEU A 232 -14.82 11.13 1.91
N ALA A 233 -15.97 11.60 2.38
CA ALA A 233 -16.19 13.02 2.65
C ALA A 233 -15.20 13.57 3.68
N VAL A 234 -15.02 12.86 4.81
CA VAL A 234 -14.04 13.23 5.85
C VAL A 234 -12.62 13.33 5.29
N PHE A 235 -12.23 12.42 4.38
CA PHE A 235 -10.91 12.47 3.76
C PHE A 235 -10.73 13.73 2.92
N HIS A 236 -11.70 14.08 2.08
CA HIS A 236 -11.64 15.26 1.22
C HIS A 236 -11.68 16.57 2.02
N ASP A 237 -12.52 16.64 3.04
CA ASP A 237 -12.59 17.75 3.98
C ASP A 237 -11.21 18.04 4.63
N ALA A 238 -10.55 16.97 5.10
CA ALA A 238 -9.22 17.07 5.68
C ALA A 238 -8.14 17.53 4.67
N GLN A 239 -8.39 17.40 3.36
CA GLN A 239 -7.53 17.93 2.29
C GLN A 239 -7.93 19.35 1.85
N GLY A 240 -8.93 19.97 2.50
CA GLY A 240 -9.45 21.28 2.13
C GLY A 240 -10.31 21.27 0.86
N ALA A 241 -10.81 20.12 0.46
CA ALA A 241 -11.70 19.95 -0.68
C ALA A 241 -13.12 19.64 -0.18
N ASP A 242 -14.07 20.50 -0.49
CA ASP A 242 -15.48 20.25 -0.22
C ASP A 242 -16.00 19.21 -1.21
N LEU A 243 -16.29 18.01 -0.70
CA LEU A 243 -16.83 16.92 -1.52
C LEU A 243 -18.35 17.04 -1.58
N ASP A 244 -18.87 17.34 -2.76
CA ASP A 244 -20.31 17.43 -2.94
C ASP A 244 -21.02 16.07 -2.79
N ALA A 245 -22.33 16.13 -2.59
CA ALA A 245 -23.19 14.95 -2.41
C ALA A 245 -23.13 13.98 -3.61
N ILE A 246 -22.76 14.45 -4.80
CA ILE A 246 -22.68 13.65 -6.03
C ILE A 246 -21.49 12.69 -5.93
N HIS A 247 -20.32 13.13 -5.48
CA HIS A 247 -19.15 12.29 -5.33
C HIS A 247 -19.32 11.24 -4.22
N VAL A 248 -19.96 11.63 -3.11
CA VAL A 248 -20.30 10.70 -2.03
C VAL A 248 -21.23 9.59 -2.53
N ARG A 249 -22.26 9.97 -3.29
CA ARG A 249 -23.20 9.04 -3.91
C ARG A 249 -22.49 8.15 -4.95
N ARG A 250 -21.61 8.70 -5.79
CA ARG A 250 -20.82 7.95 -6.76
C ARG A 250 -20.00 6.85 -6.09
N ALA A 251 -19.33 7.14 -4.96
CA ALA A 251 -18.58 6.14 -4.21
C ALA A 251 -19.47 4.96 -3.76
N TYR A 252 -20.67 5.25 -3.26
CA TYR A 252 -21.67 4.24 -2.94
C TYR A 252 -22.04 3.41 -4.18
N GLU A 253 -22.40 4.06 -5.28
CA GLU A 253 -22.85 3.40 -6.52
C GLU A 253 -21.74 2.51 -7.13
N LEU A 254 -20.48 2.93 -7.09
CA LEU A 254 -19.33 2.14 -7.56
C LEU A 254 -19.20 0.84 -6.75
N VAL A 255 -19.25 0.93 -5.42
CA VAL A 255 -19.16 -0.26 -4.56
C VAL A 255 -20.37 -1.17 -4.79
N GLN A 256 -21.60 -0.63 -4.88
CA GLN A 256 -22.78 -1.45 -5.17
C GLN A 256 -22.70 -2.14 -6.53
N LYS A 257 -22.16 -1.44 -7.54
CA LYS A 257 -21.92 -2.03 -8.87
C LYS A 257 -20.90 -3.16 -8.82
N LEU A 258 -19.79 -2.99 -8.08
CA LEU A 258 -18.84 -4.07 -7.88
C LEU A 258 -19.51 -5.28 -7.23
N LEU A 259 -20.20 -5.09 -6.10
CA LEU A 259 -20.84 -6.15 -5.32
C LEU A 259 -21.89 -6.92 -6.13
N SER A 260 -22.68 -6.23 -6.96
CA SER A 260 -23.70 -6.86 -7.80
C SER A 260 -23.15 -7.57 -9.02
N SER A 261 -21.87 -7.31 -9.36
CA SER A 261 -21.22 -7.86 -10.56
C SER A 261 -20.28 -9.03 -10.27
N VAL A 262 -19.96 -9.33 -9.02
CA VAL A 262 -19.12 -10.47 -8.58
C VAL A 262 -20.00 -11.64 -8.15
#